data_abcbf7604a36c1894eb6154f681c83f5
#
_entry.id   abcbf7604a36c1894eb6154f681c83f5
#
_cell.length_a   1.000
_cell.length_b   1.000
_cell.length_c   1.000
_cell.angle_alpha   90.00
_cell.angle_beta   90.00
_cell.angle_gamma   90.00
#
_symmetry.space_group_name_H-M   'P 1'
#
loop_
_entity.id
_entity.type
_entity.pdbx_description
1 polymer ?
#
loop_
_entity_poly.entity_id
_entity_poly.type
_entity_poly.pdbx_seq_one_letter_code
_entity_poly.pdbx_strand_id
1 'polypeptide(L)'
;MTERIDFTKSEQYTLSIRLSADGFSFSVFNPLGEGELSFFDRKVEESLSLTANLKQTFREIEWLKHPYRRVNILMADKRFTLVPLEFFEDEQTETLFYHNHPKRENEIVQYNILRKNNAVVLFSMDKSARSFLCEQYPDVRFYSQASSFIVHFSSKSRLGNSRKMYVH
;
A
#
# COMPACT_ATOMS: atom_id res chain seq x y z
N MET A 1 15.46 5.28 -20.21
CA MET A 1 16.70 4.66 -19.76
C MET A 1 16.62 4.46 -18.26
N THR A 2 16.45 3.24 -17.83
CA THR A 2 16.44 2.92 -16.40
C THR A 2 17.88 2.97 -15.92
N GLU A 3 18.21 3.99 -15.15
CA GLU A 3 19.45 3.96 -14.39
C GLU A 3 19.45 2.70 -13.52
N ARG A 4 20.55 2.00 -13.57
CA ARG A 4 20.70 0.76 -12.83
C ARG A 4 20.76 1.07 -11.35
N ILE A 5 19.70 0.71 -10.63
CA ILE A 5 19.69 0.85 -9.17
C ILE A 5 20.81 -0.02 -8.59
N ASP A 6 21.58 0.57 -7.70
CA ASP A 6 22.58 -0.16 -6.94
C ASP A 6 21.91 -0.80 -5.70
N PHE A 7 21.43 -2.03 -5.87
CA PHE A 7 20.76 -2.76 -4.80
C PHE A 7 21.68 -3.14 -3.62
N THR A 8 22.98 -2.95 -3.75
CA THR A 8 23.90 -3.13 -2.60
C THR A 8 23.67 -2.08 -1.51
N LYS A 9 23.02 -0.96 -1.87
CA LYS A 9 22.67 0.13 -0.97
C LYS A 9 21.20 0.13 -0.57
N SER A 10 20.49 -0.98 -0.75
CA SER A 10 19.04 -1.08 -0.51
C SER A 10 18.62 -0.66 0.89
N GLU A 11 19.47 -0.81 1.90
CA GLU A 11 19.22 -0.36 3.27
C GLU A 11 18.98 1.16 3.40
N GLN A 12 19.33 1.92 2.37
CA GLN A 12 19.10 3.37 2.30
C GLN A 12 17.79 3.71 1.58
N TYR A 13 17.16 2.74 0.93
CA TYR A 13 16.04 2.95 0.03
C TYR A 13 14.70 2.64 0.69
N THR A 14 13.67 3.32 0.19
CA THR A 14 12.28 2.98 0.48
C THR A 14 11.74 2.16 -0.69
N LEU A 15 11.25 0.96 -0.38
CA LEU A 15 10.54 0.12 -1.33
C LEU A 15 9.04 0.30 -1.11
N SER A 16 8.31 0.62 -2.18
CA SER A 16 6.86 0.67 -2.16
C SER A 16 6.30 -0.36 -3.14
N ILE A 17 5.37 -1.18 -2.67
CA ILE A 17 4.74 -2.22 -3.47
C ILE A 17 3.24 -1.91 -3.53
N ARG A 18 2.74 -1.67 -4.74
CA ARG A 18 1.32 -1.49 -5.00
C ARG A 18 0.73 -2.81 -5.46
N LEU A 19 -0.27 -3.29 -4.76
CA LEU A 19 -0.98 -4.53 -5.08
C LEU A 19 -2.36 -4.18 -5.66
N SER A 20 -2.61 -4.65 -6.87
CA SER A 20 -3.92 -4.50 -7.52
C SER A 20 -4.38 -5.83 -8.10
N ALA A 21 -5.65 -5.89 -8.51
CA ALA A 21 -6.20 -7.07 -9.18
C ALA A 21 -5.50 -7.36 -10.51
N ASP A 22 -4.97 -6.34 -11.18
CA ASP A 22 -4.34 -6.46 -12.50
C ASP A 22 -2.85 -6.78 -12.42
N GLY A 23 -2.20 -6.44 -11.32
CA GLY A 23 -0.77 -6.65 -11.20
C GLY A 23 -0.14 -5.92 -10.02
N PHE A 24 1.17 -6.04 -9.96
CA PHE A 24 1.99 -5.42 -8.93
C PHE A 24 2.86 -4.34 -9.56
N SER A 25 3.01 -3.24 -8.85
CA SER A 25 3.95 -2.18 -9.21
C SER A 25 4.92 -1.98 -8.06
N PHE A 26 6.19 -1.87 -8.39
CA PHE A 26 7.25 -1.68 -7.40
C PHE A 26 7.91 -0.35 -7.67
N SER A 27 8.14 0.43 -6.63
CA SER A 27 8.94 1.65 -6.73
C SER A 27 10.03 1.63 -5.69
N VAL A 28 11.23 2.02 -6.10
CA VAL A 28 12.40 2.15 -5.22
C VAL A 28 12.79 3.62 -5.20
N PHE A 29 12.79 4.21 -4.02
CA PHE A 29 13.11 5.61 -3.80
C PHE A 29 14.39 5.73 -2.98
N ASN A 30 15.35 6.48 -3.52
CA ASN A 30 16.59 6.80 -2.82
C ASN A 30 16.52 8.21 -2.23
N PRO A 31 16.32 8.36 -0.90
CA PRO A 31 16.22 9.68 -0.28
C PRO A 31 17.55 10.46 -0.26
N LEU A 32 18.68 9.76 -0.43
CA LEU A 32 20.02 10.37 -0.44
C LEU A 32 20.47 10.75 -1.85
N GLY A 33 19.79 10.26 -2.89
CA GLY A 33 19.97 10.71 -4.26
C GLY A 33 19.05 11.91 -4.54
N GLU A 34 19.12 12.47 -5.75
CA GLU A 34 18.29 13.61 -6.16
C GLU A 34 16.81 13.24 -6.37
N GLY A 35 16.25 12.40 -5.51
CA GLY A 35 14.87 11.94 -5.61
C GLY A 35 14.66 10.91 -6.71
N GLU A 36 15.66 10.12 -7.01
CA GLU A 36 15.57 9.05 -8.02
C GLU A 36 14.51 8.03 -7.62
N LEU A 37 13.56 7.86 -8.51
CA LEU A 37 12.46 6.93 -8.35
C LEU A 37 12.47 5.98 -9.54
N SER A 38 12.57 4.70 -9.25
CA SER A 38 12.54 3.66 -10.28
C SER A 38 11.29 2.83 -10.13
N PHE A 39 10.64 2.53 -11.26
CA PHE A 39 9.38 1.79 -11.31
C PHE A 39 9.55 0.48 -12.06
N PHE A 40 8.90 -0.55 -11.54
CA PHE A 40 8.85 -1.87 -12.15
C PHE A 40 7.41 -2.38 -12.07
N ASP A 41 6.91 -2.95 -13.14
CA ASP A 41 5.56 -3.50 -13.19
C ASP A 41 5.60 -5.01 -13.46
N ARG A 42 4.64 -5.72 -12.88
CA ARG A 42 4.46 -7.14 -13.09
C ARG A 42 2.99 -7.49 -13.15
N LYS A 43 2.59 -8.19 -14.19
CA LYS A 43 1.23 -8.72 -14.31
C LYS A 43 1.06 -9.93 -13.41
N VAL A 44 -0.15 -10.10 -12.87
CA VAL A 44 -0.52 -11.28 -12.10
C VAL A 44 -1.12 -12.34 -13.01
N GLU A 45 -0.99 -13.61 -12.62
CA GLU A 45 -1.69 -14.71 -13.26
C GLU A 45 -3.07 -14.86 -12.61
N GLU A 46 -4.12 -14.71 -13.40
CA GLU A 46 -5.50 -14.77 -12.92
C GLU A 46 -5.88 -16.14 -12.34
N SER A 47 -5.21 -17.19 -12.79
CA SER A 47 -5.43 -18.55 -12.29
C SER A 47 -4.87 -18.81 -10.90
N LEU A 48 -4.01 -17.92 -10.39
CA LEU A 48 -3.37 -18.06 -9.10
C LEU A 48 -3.96 -17.09 -8.07
N SER A 49 -3.92 -17.47 -6.79
CA SER A 49 -4.28 -16.57 -5.69
C SER A 49 -3.29 -15.41 -5.59
N LEU A 50 -3.68 -14.35 -4.88
CA LEU A 50 -2.79 -13.22 -4.60
C LEU A 50 -1.50 -13.69 -3.92
N THR A 51 -1.62 -14.56 -2.92
CA THR A 51 -0.47 -15.09 -2.18
C THR A 51 0.45 -15.90 -3.09
N ALA A 52 -0.11 -16.72 -3.98
CA ALA A 52 0.69 -17.51 -4.93
C ALA A 52 1.43 -16.61 -5.91
N ASN A 53 0.77 -15.57 -6.42
CA ASN A 53 1.41 -14.57 -7.28
C ASN A 53 2.55 -13.84 -6.56
N LEU A 54 2.35 -13.47 -5.31
CA LEU A 54 3.40 -12.83 -4.50
C LEU A 54 4.59 -13.75 -4.29
N LYS A 55 4.35 -15.00 -3.90
CA LYS A 55 5.43 -15.97 -3.69
C LYS A 55 6.24 -16.23 -4.95
N GLN A 56 5.58 -16.33 -6.09
CA GLN A 56 6.23 -16.49 -7.37
C GLN A 56 7.09 -15.26 -7.72
N THR A 57 6.54 -14.07 -7.54
CA THR A 57 7.23 -12.80 -7.78
C THR A 57 8.50 -12.69 -6.93
N PHE A 58 8.43 -13.05 -5.66
CA PHE A 58 9.57 -13.02 -4.75
C PHE A 58 10.63 -14.07 -5.08
N ARG A 59 10.24 -15.17 -5.69
CA ARG A 59 11.21 -16.17 -6.17
C ARG A 59 11.97 -15.71 -7.41
N GLU A 60 11.30 -14.98 -8.28
CA GLU A 60 11.86 -14.55 -9.57
C GLU A 60 12.63 -13.22 -9.48
N ILE A 61 12.24 -12.35 -8.57
CA ILE A 61 12.86 -11.02 -8.40
C ILE A 61 13.67 -10.99 -7.11
N GLU A 62 14.95 -11.24 -7.23
CA GLU A 62 15.87 -11.37 -6.10
C GLU A 62 15.98 -10.11 -5.24
N TRP A 63 16.00 -8.94 -5.86
CA TRP A 63 16.18 -7.70 -5.12
C TRP A 63 15.01 -7.36 -4.19
N LEU A 64 13.85 -7.99 -4.34
CA LEU A 64 12.76 -7.84 -3.38
C LEU A 64 13.09 -8.39 -2.00
N LYS A 65 14.02 -9.33 -1.92
CA LYS A 65 14.44 -9.96 -0.66
C LYS A 65 15.54 -9.20 0.07
N HIS A 66 16.05 -8.13 -0.52
CA HIS A 66 17.08 -7.32 0.10
C HIS A 66 16.52 -6.54 1.30
N PRO A 67 17.35 -6.17 2.27
CA PRO A 67 16.93 -5.30 3.36
C PRO A 67 16.71 -3.88 2.84
N TYR A 68 15.59 -3.27 3.18
CA TYR A 68 15.24 -1.89 2.85
C TYR A 68 15.09 -1.07 4.12
N ARG A 69 15.32 0.23 4.02
CA ARG A 69 15.11 1.15 5.12
C ARG A 69 13.64 1.18 5.54
N ARG A 70 12.76 1.15 4.55
CA ARG A 70 11.30 1.16 4.76
C ARG A 70 10.62 0.40 3.63
N VAL A 71 9.60 -0.36 3.98
CA VAL A 71 8.75 -1.03 2.99
C VAL A 71 7.30 -0.63 3.24
N ASN A 72 6.66 -0.11 2.21
CA ASN A 72 5.26 0.27 2.22
C ASN A 72 4.49 -0.58 1.21
N ILE A 73 3.37 -1.14 1.65
CA ILE A 73 2.45 -1.88 0.79
C ILE A 73 1.21 -1.02 0.59
N LEU A 74 0.87 -0.75 -0.67
CA LEU A 74 -0.30 0.02 -1.06
C LEU A 74 -1.36 -0.91 -1.63
N MET A 75 -2.49 -1.00 -0.97
CA MET A 75 -3.63 -1.78 -1.44
C MET A 75 -4.49 -0.95 -2.38
N ALA A 76 -4.47 -1.29 -3.66
CA ALA A 76 -5.25 -0.62 -4.70
C ALA A 76 -6.59 -1.33 -4.89
N ASP A 77 -7.44 -1.28 -3.88
CA ASP A 77 -8.78 -1.84 -3.90
C ASP A 77 -9.80 -0.72 -3.71
N LYS A 78 -10.93 -0.84 -4.39
CA LYS A 78 -12.07 0.10 -4.27
C LYS A 78 -12.87 -0.14 -2.98
N ARG A 79 -12.62 -1.23 -2.28
CA ARG A 79 -13.28 -1.56 -1.02
C ARG A 79 -12.57 -0.83 0.13
N PHE A 80 -13.00 0.37 0.40
CA PHE A 80 -12.56 1.13 1.57
C PHE A 80 -13.74 1.91 2.17
N THR A 81 -13.62 2.25 3.44
CA THR A 81 -14.62 3.02 4.18
C THR A 81 -13.92 4.17 4.89
N LEU A 82 -14.50 5.36 4.77
CA LEU A 82 -14.03 6.55 5.50
C LEU A 82 -14.86 6.71 6.76
N VAL A 83 -14.16 6.90 7.89
CA VAL A 83 -14.79 7.15 9.18
C VAL A 83 -14.20 8.43 9.75
N PRO A 84 -15.02 9.39 10.21
CA PRO A 84 -14.49 10.54 10.95
C PRO A 84 -13.72 10.07 12.20
N LEU A 85 -12.55 10.66 12.44
CA LEU A 85 -11.67 10.23 13.54
C LEU A 85 -12.37 10.26 14.90
N GLU A 86 -13.25 11.23 15.12
CA GLU A 86 -14.00 11.40 16.37
C GLU A 86 -15.00 10.24 16.64
N PHE A 87 -15.42 9.53 15.59
CA PHE A 87 -16.36 8.40 15.69
C PHE A 87 -15.68 7.05 15.56
N PHE A 88 -14.36 7.02 15.41
CA PHE A 88 -13.63 5.79 15.22
C PHE A 88 -13.24 5.16 16.56
N GLU A 89 -13.62 3.89 16.71
CA GLU A 89 -13.19 3.02 17.81
C GLU A 89 -12.60 1.75 17.21
N ASP A 90 -11.43 1.37 17.71
CA ASP A 90 -10.65 0.24 17.19
C ASP A 90 -11.46 -1.07 17.18
N GLU A 91 -12.23 -1.31 18.23
CA GLU A 91 -13.05 -2.52 18.38
C GLU A 91 -14.18 -2.61 17.36
N GLN A 92 -14.54 -1.51 16.72
CA GLN A 92 -15.63 -1.45 15.73
C GLN A 92 -15.14 -1.49 14.29
N THR A 93 -13.85 -1.69 14.06
CA THR A 93 -13.24 -1.66 12.72
C THR A 93 -13.94 -2.61 11.76
N GLU A 94 -14.08 -3.86 12.12
CA GLU A 94 -14.74 -4.87 11.26
C GLU A 94 -16.21 -4.54 11.03
N THR A 95 -16.93 -4.18 12.09
CA THR A 95 -18.35 -3.85 12.02
C THR A 95 -18.61 -2.69 11.06
N LEU A 96 -17.81 -1.62 11.16
CA LEU A 96 -17.93 -0.45 10.29
C LEU A 96 -17.59 -0.78 8.84
N PHE A 97 -16.55 -1.57 8.61
CA PHE A 97 -16.15 -1.96 7.27
C PHE A 97 -17.22 -2.86 6.60
N TYR A 98 -17.68 -3.88 7.29
CA TYR A 98 -18.65 -4.83 6.76
C TYR A 98 -20.08 -4.28 6.67
N HIS A 99 -20.33 -3.14 7.27
CA HIS A 99 -21.58 -2.42 7.04
C HIS A 99 -21.72 -1.97 5.57
N ASN A 100 -20.61 -1.61 4.96
CA ASN A 100 -20.57 -1.10 3.58
C ASN A 100 -20.07 -2.13 2.55
N HIS A 101 -19.42 -3.19 3.00
CA HIS A 101 -18.80 -4.15 2.10
C HIS A 101 -19.15 -5.58 2.50
N PRO A 102 -19.41 -6.47 1.51
CA PRO A 102 -19.65 -7.87 1.81
C PRO A 102 -18.37 -8.52 2.37
N LYS A 103 -18.57 -9.44 3.31
CA LYS A 103 -17.48 -10.20 3.91
C LYS A 103 -16.91 -11.19 2.89
N ARG A 104 -15.60 -11.27 2.82
CA ARG A 104 -14.86 -12.26 2.00
C ARG A 104 -14.11 -13.21 2.92
N GLU A 105 -13.89 -14.43 2.43
CA GLU A 105 -13.08 -15.41 3.15
C GLU A 105 -11.62 -14.98 3.19
N ASN A 106 -10.94 -15.36 4.29
CA ASN A 106 -9.51 -15.17 4.46
C ASN A 106 -9.05 -13.72 4.29
N GLU A 107 -9.81 -12.78 4.83
CA GLU A 107 -9.40 -11.36 4.82
C GLU A 107 -9.25 -10.80 6.23
N ILE A 108 -8.44 -9.78 6.34
CA ILE A 108 -8.27 -8.99 7.56
C ILE A 108 -8.59 -7.53 7.24
N VAL A 109 -9.35 -6.90 8.13
CA VAL A 109 -9.67 -5.47 8.02
C VAL A 109 -8.60 -4.69 8.77
N GLN A 110 -8.10 -3.66 8.12
CA GLN A 110 -7.06 -2.78 8.65
C GLN A 110 -7.52 -1.32 8.54
N TYR A 111 -6.76 -0.42 9.16
CA TYR A 111 -7.09 0.99 9.09
C TYR A 111 -5.83 1.86 9.04
N ASN A 112 -5.98 3.02 8.41
CA ASN A 112 -4.99 4.09 8.45
C ASN A 112 -5.61 5.31 9.12
N ILE A 113 -4.97 5.82 10.16
CA ILE A 113 -5.40 7.03 10.86
C ILE A 113 -4.73 8.24 10.19
N LEU A 114 -5.55 9.11 9.62
CA LEU A 114 -5.13 10.34 8.96
C LEU A 114 -5.43 11.53 9.87
N ARG A 115 -4.59 11.77 10.84
CA ARG A 115 -4.85 12.78 11.89
C ARG A 115 -5.03 14.18 11.35
N LYS A 116 -4.23 14.57 10.36
CA LYS A 116 -4.33 15.90 9.72
C LYS A 116 -5.64 16.10 8.95
N ASN A 117 -6.31 15.02 8.60
CA ASN A 117 -7.57 15.04 7.85
C ASN A 117 -8.78 14.70 8.73
N ASN A 118 -8.58 14.44 10.01
CA ASN A 118 -9.61 13.96 10.95
C ASN A 118 -10.39 12.76 10.41
N ALA A 119 -9.69 11.86 9.73
CA ALA A 119 -10.30 10.71 9.06
C ALA A 119 -9.53 9.42 9.35
N VAL A 120 -10.25 8.32 9.28
CA VAL A 120 -9.70 6.97 9.31
C VAL A 120 -10.17 6.24 8.07
N VAL A 121 -9.25 5.59 7.36
CA VAL A 121 -9.55 4.76 6.21
C VAL A 121 -9.54 3.32 6.63
N LEU A 122 -10.68 2.63 6.50
CA LEU A 122 -10.79 1.20 6.72
C LEU A 122 -10.65 0.48 5.38
N PHE A 123 -9.86 -0.58 5.35
CA PHE A 123 -9.65 -1.37 4.14
C PHE A 123 -9.34 -2.81 4.50
N SER A 124 -9.45 -3.70 3.54
CA SER A 124 -9.17 -5.12 3.77
C SER A 124 -8.04 -5.63 2.90
N MET A 125 -7.49 -6.72 3.32
CA MET A 125 -6.42 -7.40 2.63
C MET A 125 -6.53 -8.91 2.86
N ASP A 126 -6.09 -9.70 1.89
CA ASP A 126 -5.97 -11.13 2.05
C ASP A 126 -5.02 -11.45 3.23
N LYS A 127 -5.49 -12.29 4.14
CA LYS A 127 -4.78 -12.61 5.38
C LYS A 127 -3.47 -13.36 5.12
N SER A 128 -3.47 -14.30 4.17
CA SER A 128 -2.29 -15.07 3.80
C SER A 128 -1.23 -14.20 3.14
N ALA A 129 -1.66 -13.29 2.25
CA ALA A 129 -0.76 -12.33 1.61
C ALA A 129 -0.11 -11.40 2.64
N ARG A 130 -0.90 -10.90 3.59
CA ARG A 130 -0.39 -10.05 4.67
C ARG A 130 0.65 -10.79 5.51
N SER A 131 0.35 -12.01 5.91
CA SER A 131 1.29 -12.85 6.69
C SER A 131 2.60 -13.08 5.94
N PHE A 132 2.52 -13.39 4.65
CA PHE A 132 3.70 -13.57 3.81
C PHE A 132 4.57 -12.30 3.76
N LEU A 133 3.95 -11.14 3.54
CA LEU A 133 4.68 -9.87 3.47
C LEU A 133 5.29 -9.48 4.82
N CYS A 134 4.61 -9.77 5.93
CA CYS A 134 5.15 -9.55 7.27
C CYS A 134 6.38 -10.45 7.57
N GLU A 135 6.41 -11.66 7.01
CA GLU A 135 7.57 -12.53 7.11
C GLU A 135 8.76 -12.01 6.30
N GLN A 136 8.49 -11.44 5.12
CA GLN A 136 9.54 -10.89 4.27
C GLN A 136 10.13 -9.58 4.82
N TYR A 137 9.28 -8.74 5.41
CA TYR A 137 9.65 -7.40 5.86
C TYR A 137 9.11 -7.17 7.28
N PRO A 138 9.93 -7.28 8.33
CA PRO A 138 9.47 -7.15 9.71
C PRO A 138 8.81 -5.81 10.05
N ASP A 139 9.27 -4.72 9.40
CA ASP A 139 8.76 -3.36 9.64
C ASP A 139 7.83 -2.86 8.54
N VAL A 140 7.20 -3.77 7.80
CA VAL A 140 6.31 -3.42 6.69
C VAL A 140 5.09 -2.65 7.19
N ARG A 141 4.68 -1.66 6.42
CA ARG A 141 3.47 -0.86 6.66
C ARG A 141 2.48 -1.05 5.53
N PHE A 142 1.19 -1.14 5.89
CA PHE A 142 0.11 -1.34 4.93
C PHE A 142 -0.76 -0.10 4.85
N TYR A 143 -1.04 0.34 3.63
CA TYR A 143 -1.87 1.51 3.35
C TYR A 143 -2.92 1.19 2.31
N SER A 144 -4.12 1.74 2.47
CA SER A 144 -5.05 1.86 1.37
C SER A 144 -4.55 2.92 0.39
N GLN A 145 -4.72 2.69 -0.90
CA GLN A 145 -4.42 3.71 -1.91
C GLN A 145 -5.26 4.98 -1.68
N ALA A 146 -6.47 4.84 -1.15
CA ALA A 146 -7.31 5.97 -0.77
C ALA A 146 -6.63 6.87 0.28
N SER A 147 -5.93 6.29 1.25
CA SER A 147 -5.20 7.05 2.26
C SER A 147 -4.12 7.93 1.64
N SER A 148 -3.36 7.38 0.71
CA SER A 148 -2.31 8.12 -0.01
C SER A 148 -2.88 9.27 -0.83
N PHE A 149 -4.00 9.06 -1.52
CA PHE A 149 -4.66 10.11 -2.29
C PHE A 149 -5.18 11.22 -1.39
N ILE A 150 -5.83 10.89 -0.28
CA ILE A 150 -6.38 11.88 0.65
C ILE A 150 -5.26 12.78 1.20
N VAL A 151 -4.16 12.20 1.65
CA VAL A 151 -3.02 12.95 2.18
C VAL A 151 -2.41 13.85 1.10
N HIS A 152 -2.19 13.31 -0.10
CA HIS A 152 -1.58 14.04 -1.20
C HIS A 152 -2.42 15.22 -1.67
N PHE A 153 -3.71 15.01 -1.91
CA PHE A 153 -4.61 16.04 -2.43
C PHE A 153 -4.97 17.09 -1.38
N SER A 154 -5.10 16.69 -0.13
CA SER A 154 -5.31 17.61 0.98
C SER A 154 -4.12 18.57 1.15
N SER A 155 -2.90 18.05 1.07
CA SER A 155 -1.68 18.86 1.12
C SER A 155 -1.62 19.86 -0.03
N LYS A 156 -1.89 19.44 -1.26
CA LYS A 156 -1.93 20.33 -2.45
C LYS A 156 -3.00 21.38 -2.34
N SER A 157 -4.20 21.02 -1.85
CA SER A 157 -5.30 21.96 -1.68
C SER A 157 -4.98 23.06 -0.66
N ARG A 158 -4.32 22.69 0.43
CA ARG A 158 -3.87 23.67 1.46
C ARG A 158 -2.81 24.62 0.91
N LEU A 159 -1.84 24.12 0.17
CA LEU A 159 -0.76 24.93 -0.41
C LEU A 159 -1.28 25.85 -1.51
N GLY A 160 -2.22 25.38 -2.33
CA GLY A 160 -2.79 26.12 -3.44
C GLY A 160 -3.97 27.01 -3.06
N ASN A 161 -4.47 26.94 -1.83
CA ASN A 161 -5.70 27.60 -1.39
C ASN A 161 -6.86 27.42 -2.37
N SER A 162 -6.97 26.22 -2.94
CA SER A 162 -7.94 25.87 -3.98
C SER A 162 -8.63 24.55 -3.65
N ARG A 163 -9.87 24.43 -4.11
CA ARG A 163 -10.58 23.16 -4.06
C ARG A 163 -10.20 22.33 -5.26
N LYS A 164 -9.87 21.08 -5.01
CA LYS A 164 -9.52 20.13 -6.06
C LYS A 164 -10.45 18.93 -6.01
N MET A 165 -10.94 18.52 -7.17
CA MET A 165 -11.76 17.32 -7.31
C MET A 165 -11.03 16.33 -8.20
N TYR A 166 -10.93 15.08 -7.74
CA TYR A 166 -10.29 14.00 -8.47
C TYR A 166 -11.27 12.84 -8.61
N VAL A 167 -11.39 12.33 -9.82
CA VAL A 167 -12.21 11.15 -10.13
C VAL A 167 -11.28 10.01 -10.49
N HIS A 168 -11.50 8.86 -9.87
CA HIS A 168 -10.66 7.66 -10.06
C HIS A 168 -11.50 6.53 -10.65
#